data_c2661b64e4a16ab2e13884d61f572b68
#
_entry.id   c2661b64e4a16ab2e13884d61f572b68
#
_cell.length_a   1.000
_cell.length_b   1.000
_cell.length_c   1.000
_cell.angle_alpha   90.00
_cell.angle_beta   90.00
_cell.angle_gamma   90.00
#
_symmetry.space_group_name_H-M   'P 1'
#
loop_
_entity.id
_entity.type
_entity.pdbx_description
1 polymer ?
#
loop_
_entity_poly.entity_id
_entity_poly.type
_entity_poly.pdbx_seq_one_letter_code
_entity_poly.pdbx_strand_id
1 'polypeptide(L)'
;MRATFCGVRGSTPAPGPEFVRVGGHTSCVALSAGSGDDGAPTLLLDAGTGIRRVPALLGGGPYRGTILLTHLHWDHVQGLPFFPAGDRDDAEVTLLMPAQGDALAVLSRAMSPPHFPITPDGLRGTWGFGGIEPGDHDIEGFRVTAAEVPHKGGRTFGYRVSHGGASLAYLPDHGPRGCGEGPDGLGARHAAALTLAGDVDVLIHGAQFTLAEQAMAADFGHATVDYAVALATEAGARRLVLFHHSPARTDDQVDAIAASLADAPLPITVATELLALDL
;
A
#
# COMPACT_ATOMS: atom_id res chain seq x y z
N MET A 1 5.59 -16.92 -0.40
CA MET A 1 5.52 -15.49 -0.81
C MET A 1 6.09 -14.63 0.30
N ARG A 2 6.88 -13.61 -0.04
CA ARG A 2 7.44 -12.67 0.94
C ARG A 2 6.97 -11.26 0.66
N ALA A 3 6.54 -10.54 1.69
CA ALA A 3 6.17 -9.13 1.63
C ALA A 3 7.15 -8.29 2.45
N THR A 4 7.81 -7.31 1.81
CA THR A 4 8.75 -6.39 2.46
C THR A 4 8.20 -4.98 2.43
N PHE A 5 8.10 -4.34 3.58
CA PHE A 5 7.54 -3.00 3.74
C PHE A 5 8.63 -1.94 3.50
N CYS A 6 8.61 -1.32 2.34
CA CYS A 6 9.61 -0.32 1.94
C CYS A 6 9.28 1.09 2.42
N GLY A 7 8.01 1.39 2.63
CA GLY A 7 7.51 2.64 3.20
C GLY A 7 6.16 2.42 3.82
N VAL A 8 5.88 3.05 4.97
CA VAL A 8 4.77 2.73 5.87
C VAL A 8 3.96 3.94 6.33
N ARG A 9 4.35 5.15 5.94
CA ARG A 9 3.64 6.40 6.30
C ARG A 9 2.57 6.74 5.27
N GLY A 10 1.51 7.39 5.74
CA GLY A 10 0.48 7.98 4.91
C GLY A 10 0.67 9.47 4.68
N SER A 11 0.02 10.00 3.67
CA SER A 11 -0.11 11.41 3.29
C SER A 11 1.19 12.11 2.87
N THR A 12 2.27 11.97 3.64
CA THR A 12 3.55 12.64 3.39
C THR A 12 4.68 11.95 4.17
N PRO A 13 5.95 12.03 3.70
CA PRO A 13 7.08 11.54 4.46
C PRO A 13 7.18 12.20 5.85
N ALA A 14 7.63 11.44 6.84
CA ALA A 14 7.86 11.89 8.22
C ALA A 14 9.36 11.90 8.54
N PRO A 15 10.07 13.00 8.28
CA PRO A 15 11.48 13.16 8.64
C PRO A 15 11.63 13.51 10.12
N GLY A 16 12.68 13.00 10.76
CA GLY A 16 13.02 13.33 12.13
C GLY A 16 13.42 12.12 12.95
N PRO A 17 14.17 12.32 14.04
CA PRO A 17 14.65 11.24 14.90
C PRO A 17 13.51 10.47 15.58
N GLU A 18 12.36 11.10 15.78
CA GLU A 18 11.16 10.51 16.38
C GLU A 18 10.37 9.56 15.47
N PHE A 19 10.81 9.39 14.21
CA PHE A 19 10.15 8.54 13.20
C PHE A 19 11.05 7.41 12.66
N VAL A 20 12.27 7.25 13.18
CA VAL A 20 13.28 6.37 12.56
C VAL A 20 13.06 4.89 12.85
N ARG A 21 12.38 4.51 13.94
CA ARG A 21 12.13 3.11 14.30
C ARG A 21 11.02 2.49 13.44
N VAL A 22 9.94 3.24 13.23
CA VAL A 22 8.84 2.83 12.34
C VAL A 22 9.21 3.10 10.89
N GLY A 23 9.89 4.20 10.62
CA GLY A 23 10.27 4.65 9.31
C GLY A 23 9.45 5.86 8.85
N GLY A 24 10.04 6.68 7.96
CA GLY A 24 9.48 7.94 7.51
C GLY A 24 9.02 7.96 6.05
N HIS A 25 9.24 6.89 5.27
CA HIS A 25 8.83 6.84 3.86
C HIS A 25 7.36 6.47 3.70
N THR A 26 6.75 7.02 2.63
CA THR A 26 5.35 6.74 2.27
C THR A 26 5.19 5.42 1.51
N SER A 27 3.95 5.01 1.33
CA SER A 27 3.46 3.69 0.95
C SER A 27 4.23 3.00 -0.18
N CYS A 28 4.86 1.87 0.13
CA CYS A 28 5.42 0.93 -0.83
C CYS A 28 5.63 -0.43 -0.17
N VAL A 29 5.06 -1.50 -0.74
CA VAL A 29 5.27 -2.88 -0.31
C VAL A 29 5.82 -3.69 -1.49
N ALA A 30 6.94 -4.36 -1.30
CA ALA A 30 7.60 -5.19 -2.30
C ALA A 30 7.28 -6.67 -2.08
N LEU A 31 6.82 -7.36 -3.14
CA LEU A 31 6.45 -8.77 -3.10
C LEU A 31 7.40 -9.61 -3.94
N SER A 32 7.86 -10.72 -3.38
CA SER A 32 8.58 -11.78 -4.09
C SER A 32 7.86 -13.12 -3.96
N ALA A 33 7.94 -13.94 -5.01
CA ALA A 33 7.31 -15.26 -5.05
C ALA A 33 8.00 -16.26 -4.12
N GLY A 34 9.32 -16.11 -3.91
CA GLY A 34 10.11 -16.92 -2.98
C GLY A 34 9.88 -16.55 -1.51
N SER A 35 10.26 -17.45 -0.61
CA SER A 35 10.37 -17.20 0.83
C SER A 35 11.82 -16.95 1.20
N GLY A 36 12.09 -16.25 2.29
CA GLY A 36 13.44 -15.89 2.70
C GLY A 36 14.09 -14.86 1.78
N ASP A 37 15.41 -14.91 1.64
CA ASP A 37 16.15 -13.98 0.76
C ASP A 37 16.25 -14.48 -0.69
N ASP A 38 15.56 -15.59 -1.01
CA ASP A 38 15.57 -16.22 -2.32
C ASP A 38 14.53 -15.58 -3.25
N GLY A 39 14.90 -14.52 -3.92
CA GLY A 39 14.12 -13.93 -4.99
C GLY A 39 13.96 -12.41 -4.90
N ALA A 40 14.34 -11.74 -5.97
CA ALA A 40 14.09 -10.32 -6.13
C ALA A 40 12.59 -10.05 -6.19
N PRO A 41 12.09 -8.94 -5.63
CA PRO A 41 10.69 -8.56 -5.78
C PRO A 41 10.38 -8.20 -7.23
N THR A 42 9.30 -8.78 -7.76
CA THR A 42 8.80 -8.51 -9.11
C THR A 42 7.47 -7.76 -9.11
N LEU A 43 6.79 -7.67 -7.95
CA LEU A 43 5.54 -6.92 -7.82
C LEU A 43 5.69 -5.88 -6.68
N LEU A 44 5.43 -4.61 -6.98
CA LEU A 44 5.36 -3.54 -5.99
C LEU A 44 3.92 -3.08 -5.84
N LEU A 45 3.48 -2.89 -4.61
CA LEU A 45 2.21 -2.26 -4.28
C LEU A 45 2.50 -0.83 -3.82
N ASP A 46 2.04 0.13 -4.60
CA ASP A 46 2.30 1.56 -4.53
C ASP A 46 3.78 1.98 -4.74
N ALA A 47 3.95 3.25 -5.09
CA ALA A 47 5.21 3.88 -5.45
C ALA A 47 5.43 5.20 -4.70
N GLY A 48 5.07 5.23 -3.41
CA GLY A 48 5.44 6.31 -2.52
C GLY A 48 6.95 6.39 -2.32
N THR A 49 7.41 7.28 -1.45
CA THR A 49 8.86 7.49 -1.26
C THR A 49 9.61 6.24 -0.78
N GLY A 50 8.89 5.24 -0.24
CA GLY A 50 9.44 3.94 0.13
C GLY A 50 10.06 3.16 -1.03
N ILE A 51 9.66 3.41 -2.28
CA ILE A 51 10.22 2.74 -3.47
C ILE A 51 11.74 2.92 -3.57
N ARG A 52 12.29 3.96 -2.96
CA ARG A 52 13.73 4.21 -2.87
C ARG A 52 14.50 3.15 -2.08
N ARG A 53 13.80 2.30 -1.29
CA ARG A 53 14.37 1.18 -0.55
C ARG A 53 14.49 -0.09 -1.40
N VAL A 54 13.70 -0.22 -2.45
CA VAL A 54 13.65 -1.41 -3.33
C VAL A 54 15.02 -1.77 -3.92
N PRO A 55 15.90 -0.82 -4.35
CA PRO A 55 17.22 -1.18 -4.89
C PRO A 55 18.07 -2.05 -3.95
N ALA A 56 17.93 -1.90 -2.63
CA ALA A 56 18.64 -2.74 -1.67
C ALA A 56 18.16 -4.21 -1.71
N LEU A 57 16.88 -4.43 -2.01
CA LEU A 57 16.29 -5.77 -2.16
C LEU A 57 16.71 -6.45 -3.49
N LEU A 58 17.21 -5.67 -4.44
CA LEU A 58 17.67 -6.11 -5.76
C LEU A 58 19.20 -6.29 -5.83
N GLY A 59 19.91 -6.16 -4.70
CA GLY A 59 21.37 -6.15 -4.71
C GLY A 59 21.96 -5.03 -5.58
N GLY A 60 21.24 -3.93 -5.78
CA GLY A 60 21.61 -2.80 -6.65
C GLY A 60 21.38 -3.03 -8.15
N GLY A 61 20.74 -4.14 -8.53
CA GLY A 61 20.32 -4.45 -9.91
C GLY A 61 19.14 -3.58 -10.40
N PRO A 62 18.77 -3.72 -11.70
CA PRO A 62 17.58 -3.08 -12.25
C PRO A 62 16.31 -3.72 -11.72
N TYR A 63 15.24 -2.93 -11.66
CA TYR A 63 13.91 -3.48 -11.42
C TYR A 63 13.33 -4.02 -12.74
N ARG A 64 12.79 -5.24 -12.66
CA ARG A 64 12.05 -5.88 -13.74
C ARG A 64 10.77 -6.47 -13.15
N GLY A 65 9.63 -5.90 -13.51
CA GLY A 65 8.35 -6.31 -12.93
C GLY A 65 7.30 -5.21 -13.00
N THR A 66 6.25 -5.41 -12.18
CA THR A 66 5.06 -4.57 -12.20
C THR A 66 4.93 -3.74 -10.93
N ILE A 67 4.51 -2.49 -11.06
CA ILE A 67 4.05 -1.61 -9.98
C ILE A 67 2.53 -1.51 -10.09
N LEU A 68 1.81 -1.90 -9.04
CA LEU A 68 0.37 -1.73 -8.91
C LEU A 68 0.09 -0.54 -8.00
N LEU A 69 -0.49 0.53 -8.53
CA LEU A 69 -0.95 1.65 -7.73
C LEU A 69 -2.36 1.40 -7.22
N THR A 70 -2.59 1.63 -5.94
CA THR A 70 -3.95 1.62 -5.37
C THR A 70 -4.75 2.83 -5.84
N HIS A 71 -4.12 4.00 -5.91
CA HIS A 71 -4.68 5.26 -6.40
C HIS A 71 -3.56 6.28 -6.66
N LEU A 72 -3.91 7.53 -6.95
CA LEU A 72 -2.95 8.52 -7.46
C LEU A 72 -2.66 9.67 -6.47
N HIS A 73 -2.92 9.52 -5.18
CA HIS A 73 -2.45 10.49 -4.19
C HIS A 73 -0.91 10.51 -4.15
N TRP A 74 -0.36 11.65 -3.80
CA TRP A 74 1.10 11.86 -3.89
C TRP A 74 1.90 10.86 -3.07
N ASP A 75 1.43 10.49 -1.90
CA ASP A 75 2.11 9.52 -1.02
C ASP A 75 2.14 8.09 -1.57
N HIS A 76 1.41 7.82 -2.65
CA HIS A 76 1.44 6.55 -3.39
C HIS A 76 2.18 6.62 -4.74
N VAL A 77 2.53 7.82 -5.23
CA VAL A 77 3.15 7.98 -6.55
C VAL A 77 4.41 8.86 -6.56
N GLN A 78 4.64 9.69 -5.54
CA GLN A 78 5.73 10.68 -5.54
C GLN A 78 7.14 10.08 -5.57
N GLY A 79 7.29 8.80 -5.29
CA GLY A 79 8.56 8.09 -5.37
C GLY A 79 8.98 7.68 -6.79
N LEU A 80 8.05 7.63 -7.76
CA LEU A 80 8.31 7.18 -9.13
C LEU A 80 9.53 7.84 -9.77
N PRO A 81 9.66 9.19 -9.78
CA PRO A 81 10.81 9.84 -10.40
C PRO A 81 12.11 9.66 -9.61
N PHE A 82 12.05 9.07 -8.44
CA PHE A 82 13.19 8.84 -7.54
C PHE A 82 13.40 7.35 -7.27
N PHE A 83 13.06 6.50 -8.24
CA PHE A 83 13.24 5.04 -8.19
C PHE A 83 14.52 4.62 -8.92
N PRO A 84 15.68 4.52 -8.23
CA PRO A 84 16.96 4.29 -8.89
C PRO A 84 17.05 2.96 -9.65
N ALA A 85 16.32 1.92 -9.21
CA ALA A 85 16.31 0.63 -9.89
C ALA A 85 15.38 0.61 -11.13
N GLY A 86 14.41 1.50 -11.21
CA GLY A 86 13.50 1.65 -12.35
C GLY A 86 13.97 2.70 -13.37
N ASP A 87 14.72 3.71 -12.94
CA ASP A 87 15.29 4.77 -13.81
C ASP A 87 16.71 4.37 -14.28
N ARG A 88 16.78 3.27 -15.03
CA ARG A 88 18.02 2.69 -15.58
C ARG A 88 17.76 2.15 -16.99
N ASP A 89 18.76 2.18 -17.85
CA ASP A 89 18.67 1.73 -19.24
C ASP A 89 18.31 0.22 -19.36
N ASP A 90 18.64 -0.58 -18.35
CA ASP A 90 18.40 -2.03 -18.25
C ASP A 90 17.15 -2.41 -17.44
N ALA A 91 16.36 -1.44 -16.99
CA ALA A 91 15.12 -1.67 -16.28
C ALA A 91 13.94 -1.96 -17.24
N GLU A 92 13.02 -2.81 -16.78
CA GLU A 92 11.79 -3.18 -17.50
C GLU A 92 10.62 -3.07 -16.51
N VAL A 93 9.81 -2.01 -16.60
CA VAL A 93 8.78 -1.68 -15.61
C VAL A 93 7.42 -1.56 -16.29
N THR A 94 6.44 -2.30 -15.77
CA THR A 94 5.03 -2.07 -16.07
C THR A 94 4.39 -1.36 -14.89
N LEU A 95 3.74 -0.22 -15.12
CA LEU A 95 2.96 0.47 -14.10
C LEU A 95 1.48 0.37 -14.43
N LEU A 96 0.72 -0.21 -13.52
CA LEU A 96 -0.74 -0.34 -13.61
C LEU A 96 -1.39 0.49 -12.50
N MET A 97 -2.43 1.24 -12.86
CA MET A 97 -3.23 2.05 -11.95
C MET A 97 -4.72 1.77 -12.17
N PRO A 98 -5.63 2.07 -11.21
CA PRO A 98 -7.07 1.99 -11.46
C PRO A 98 -7.45 2.69 -12.77
N ALA A 99 -8.12 1.99 -13.67
CA ALA A 99 -8.46 2.53 -14.99
C ALA A 99 -9.37 3.76 -14.86
N GLN A 100 -8.88 4.93 -15.30
CA GLN A 100 -9.57 6.22 -15.23
C GLN A 100 -9.12 7.16 -16.35
N GLY A 101 -8.91 6.60 -17.55
CA GLY A 101 -8.41 7.29 -18.73
C GLY A 101 -7.04 6.78 -19.17
N ASP A 102 -6.36 7.51 -20.03
CA ASP A 102 -4.99 7.19 -20.44
C ASP A 102 -4.03 7.34 -19.27
N ALA A 103 -3.36 6.24 -18.89
CA ALA A 103 -2.55 6.18 -17.67
C ALA A 103 -1.36 7.15 -17.72
N LEU A 104 -0.68 7.27 -18.87
CA LEU A 104 0.43 8.19 -19.04
C LEU A 104 -0.04 9.65 -18.91
N ALA A 105 -1.15 10.00 -19.58
CA ALA A 105 -1.69 11.35 -19.51
C ALA A 105 -2.14 11.72 -18.09
N VAL A 106 -2.72 10.78 -17.35
CA VAL A 106 -3.17 11.03 -15.97
C VAL A 106 -1.98 11.20 -15.02
N LEU A 107 -0.96 10.34 -15.11
CA LEU A 107 0.26 10.46 -14.30
C LEU A 107 1.05 11.74 -14.63
N SER A 108 1.05 12.18 -15.90
CA SER A 108 1.72 13.40 -16.33
C SER A 108 1.15 14.67 -15.69
N ARG A 109 -0.06 14.65 -15.12
CA ARG A 109 -0.59 15.80 -14.37
C ARG A 109 0.22 16.11 -13.12
N ALA A 110 0.80 15.08 -12.47
CA ALA A 110 1.63 15.24 -11.29
C ALA A 110 3.14 15.24 -11.60
N MET A 111 3.53 14.65 -12.73
CA MET A 111 4.94 14.48 -13.13
C MET A 111 5.16 15.07 -14.52
N SER A 112 5.22 16.41 -14.64
CA SER A 112 5.53 17.13 -15.85
C SER A 112 5.86 18.59 -15.54
N PRO A 113 6.53 19.33 -16.45
CA PRO A 113 6.70 20.78 -16.29
C PRO A 113 5.35 21.52 -16.13
N PRO A 114 5.26 22.51 -15.24
CA PRO A 114 6.33 23.09 -14.44
C PRO A 114 6.55 22.41 -13.09
N HIS A 115 5.81 21.34 -12.75
CA HIS A 115 5.87 20.70 -11.43
C HIS A 115 7.04 19.73 -11.31
N PHE A 116 7.41 19.07 -12.40
CA PHE A 116 8.54 18.17 -12.49
C PHE A 116 9.23 18.31 -13.87
N PRO A 117 10.56 18.10 -14.00
CA PRO A 117 11.26 18.40 -15.24
C PRO A 117 10.97 17.45 -16.41
N ILE A 118 10.50 16.23 -16.14
CA ILE A 118 10.16 15.21 -17.14
C ILE A 118 8.75 14.66 -16.91
N THR A 119 8.18 14.05 -17.93
CA THR A 119 6.98 13.20 -17.85
C THR A 119 7.36 11.76 -17.49
N PRO A 120 6.42 10.88 -17.10
CA PRO A 120 6.74 9.48 -16.72
C PRO A 120 7.46 8.70 -17.84
N ASP A 121 7.15 8.96 -19.11
CA ASP A 121 7.80 8.36 -20.27
C ASP A 121 9.22 8.93 -20.55
N GLY A 122 9.63 9.93 -19.79
CA GLY A 122 11.01 10.43 -19.78
C GLY A 122 11.94 9.67 -18.81
N LEU A 123 11.45 8.71 -18.04
CA LEU A 123 12.25 7.80 -17.23
C LEU A 123 13.08 6.88 -18.14
N ARG A 124 14.31 6.55 -17.72
CA ARG A 124 15.17 5.62 -18.45
C ARG A 124 14.65 4.19 -18.33
N GLY A 125 15.06 3.33 -19.26
CA GLY A 125 14.60 1.94 -19.36
C GLY A 125 13.32 1.80 -20.19
N THR A 126 12.72 0.62 -20.11
CA THR A 126 11.47 0.31 -20.79
C THR A 126 10.32 0.43 -19.81
N TRP A 127 9.48 1.44 -19.98
CA TRP A 127 8.30 1.66 -19.14
C TRP A 127 7.00 1.47 -19.93
N GLY A 128 6.10 0.60 -19.40
CA GLY A 128 4.72 0.46 -19.87
C GLY A 128 3.77 1.08 -18.84
N PHE A 129 2.76 1.83 -19.32
CA PHE A 129 1.74 2.45 -18.46
C PHE A 129 0.36 1.96 -18.88
N GLY A 130 -0.42 1.47 -17.90
CA GLY A 130 -1.74 0.90 -18.18
C GLY A 130 -2.75 1.10 -17.08
N GLY A 131 -4.03 0.91 -17.45
CA GLY A 131 -5.13 0.84 -16.49
C GLY A 131 -5.43 -0.62 -16.13
N ILE A 132 -5.78 -0.87 -14.87
CA ILE A 132 -6.32 -2.15 -14.40
C ILE A 132 -7.79 -1.95 -14.03
N GLU A 133 -8.65 -2.90 -14.42
CA GLU A 133 -10.07 -2.92 -14.04
C GLU A 133 -10.30 -3.85 -12.84
N PRO A 134 -11.43 -3.72 -12.12
CA PRO A 134 -11.80 -4.68 -11.09
C PRO A 134 -11.90 -6.10 -11.66
N GLY A 135 -11.46 -7.09 -10.89
CA GLY A 135 -11.47 -8.51 -11.28
C GLY A 135 -10.16 -9.20 -10.95
N ASP A 136 -10.02 -10.41 -11.50
CA ASP A 136 -8.86 -11.26 -11.31
C ASP A 136 -7.85 -11.10 -12.46
N HIS A 137 -6.57 -11.00 -12.09
CA HIS A 137 -5.44 -10.80 -13.00
C HIS A 137 -4.29 -11.73 -12.60
N ASP A 138 -3.53 -12.19 -13.59
CA ASP A 138 -2.26 -12.88 -13.37
C ASP A 138 -1.12 -11.89 -13.68
N ILE A 139 -0.37 -11.50 -12.66
CA ILE A 139 0.68 -10.46 -12.74
C ILE A 139 1.95 -10.99 -12.06
N GLU A 140 3.06 -11.07 -12.79
CA GLU A 140 4.37 -11.53 -12.28
C GLU A 140 4.30 -12.90 -11.58
N GLY A 141 3.37 -13.78 -12.00
CA GLY A 141 3.15 -15.08 -11.37
C GLY A 141 2.32 -15.04 -10.07
N PHE A 142 1.82 -13.87 -9.69
CA PHE A 142 0.83 -13.72 -8.63
C PHE A 142 -0.57 -13.67 -9.20
N ARG A 143 -1.54 -14.31 -8.53
CA ARG A 143 -2.95 -14.03 -8.76
C ARG A 143 -3.35 -12.80 -7.99
N VAL A 144 -3.79 -11.77 -8.67
CA VAL A 144 -4.19 -10.48 -8.10
C VAL A 144 -5.68 -10.28 -8.34
N THR A 145 -6.46 -10.13 -7.28
CA THR A 145 -7.85 -9.66 -7.36
C THR A 145 -7.87 -8.17 -7.03
N ALA A 146 -8.32 -7.36 -7.97
CA ALA A 146 -8.49 -5.91 -7.82
C ALA A 146 -9.96 -5.58 -7.55
N ALA A 147 -10.25 -4.72 -6.58
CA ALA A 147 -11.61 -4.24 -6.34
C ALA A 147 -11.59 -2.78 -5.88
N GLU A 148 -12.60 -2.02 -6.31
CA GLU A 148 -12.75 -0.64 -5.93
C GLU A 148 -13.25 -0.53 -4.48
N VAL A 149 -12.57 0.31 -3.69
CA VAL A 149 -12.91 0.59 -2.28
C VAL A 149 -13.15 2.07 -2.09
N PRO A 150 -14.03 2.46 -1.14
CA PRO A 150 -14.31 3.87 -0.89
C PRO A 150 -13.10 4.60 -0.33
N HIS A 151 -12.75 5.70 -0.98
CA HIS A 151 -11.76 6.69 -0.54
C HIS A 151 -12.03 8.02 -1.24
N LYS A 152 -11.47 9.15 -0.73
CA LYS A 152 -11.64 10.46 -1.36
C LYS A 152 -10.66 10.67 -2.53
N GLY A 153 -11.10 11.38 -3.56
CA GLY A 153 -10.23 12.00 -4.56
C GLY A 153 -9.96 11.19 -5.83
N GLY A 154 -10.74 10.14 -6.10
CA GLY A 154 -10.60 9.35 -7.34
C GLY A 154 -10.88 7.87 -7.12
N ARG A 155 -10.72 7.08 -8.18
CA ARG A 155 -10.83 5.62 -8.08
C ARG A 155 -9.70 5.08 -7.20
N THR A 156 -10.07 4.32 -6.20
CA THR A 156 -9.13 3.68 -5.27
C THR A 156 -9.39 2.19 -5.24
N PHE A 157 -8.34 1.39 -5.44
CA PHE A 157 -8.42 -0.05 -5.40
C PHE A 157 -7.74 -0.61 -4.16
N GLY A 158 -8.35 -1.67 -3.60
CA GLY A 158 -7.66 -2.65 -2.79
C GLY A 158 -7.24 -3.82 -3.65
N TYR A 159 -6.24 -4.55 -3.21
CA TYR A 159 -5.72 -5.73 -3.88
C TYR A 159 -5.69 -6.93 -2.94
N ARG A 160 -6.12 -8.09 -3.42
CA ARG A 160 -5.76 -9.39 -2.84
C ARG A 160 -4.71 -10.02 -3.73
N VAL A 161 -3.59 -10.42 -3.15
CA VAL A 161 -2.48 -11.06 -3.86
C VAL A 161 -2.26 -12.46 -3.29
N SER A 162 -2.18 -13.46 -4.17
CA SER A 162 -1.99 -14.86 -3.76
C SER A 162 -0.88 -15.52 -4.59
N HIS A 163 -0.07 -16.36 -3.93
CA HIS A 163 0.97 -17.16 -4.57
C HIS A 163 1.34 -18.35 -3.70
N GLY A 164 1.43 -19.57 -4.29
CA GLY A 164 1.90 -20.77 -3.58
C GLY A 164 1.04 -21.20 -2.38
N GLY A 165 -0.25 -20.84 -2.36
CA GLY A 165 -1.15 -21.10 -1.25
C GLY A 165 -1.19 -20.01 -0.18
N ALA A 166 -0.26 -19.06 -0.22
CA ALA A 166 -0.25 -17.88 0.64
C ALA A 166 -1.09 -16.74 0.05
N SER A 167 -1.63 -15.86 0.89
CA SER A 167 -2.47 -14.74 0.49
C SER A 167 -2.32 -13.52 1.38
N LEU A 168 -2.34 -12.33 0.78
CA LEU A 168 -2.46 -11.06 1.49
C LEU A 168 -3.54 -10.17 0.87
N ALA A 169 -4.14 -9.29 1.66
CA ALA A 169 -4.95 -8.18 1.18
C ALA A 169 -4.24 -6.86 1.51
N TYR A 170 -4.27 -5.90 0.59
CA TYR A 170 -3.65 -4.58 0.71
C TYR A 170 -4.69 -3.49 0.55
N LEU A 171 -5.02 -2.82 1.63
CA LEU A 171 -6.06 -1.78 1.77
C LEU A 171 -5.47 -0.58 2.52
N PRO A 172 -4.46 0.13 1.95
CA PRO A 172 -3.79 1.22 2.66
C PRO A 172 -4.72 2.41 2.90
N ASP A 173 -5.57 2.71 1.91
CA ASP A 173 -6.55 3.78 1.94
C ASP A 173 -7.96 3.25 1.74
N HIS A 174 -8.75 3.39 2.81
CA HIS A 174 -10.12 2.90 2.86
C HIS A 174 -10.95 3.81 3.75
N GLY A 175 -12.00 4.40 3.18
CA GLY A 175 -12.87 5.37 3.84
C GLY A 175 -14.28 4.84 4.11
N PRO A 176 -14.47 3.89 5.03
CA PRO A 176 -15.74 3.17 5.24
C PRO A 176 -16.88 4.08 5.71
N ARG A 177 -16.58 5.17 6.41
CA ARG A 177 -17.59 6.13 6.91
C ARG A 177 -18.31 6.87 5.78
N GLY A 178 -17.68 7.02 4.63
CA GLY A 178 -18.31 7.57 3.42
C GLY A 178 -19.49 6.74 2.91
N CYS A 179 -19.56 5.46 3.28
CA CYS A 179 -20.63 4.53 2.93
C CYS A 179 -21.65 4.29 4.06
N GLY A 180 -21.53 5.00 5.19
CA GLY A 180 -22.45 4.89 6.34
C GLY A 180 -21.75 4.54 7.64
N GLU A 181 -22.51 4.48 8.73
CA GLU A 181 -21.98 4.28 10.09
C GLU A 181 -21.57 2.84 10.37
N GLY A 182 -22.15 1.88 9.65
CA GLY A 182 -21.94 0.47 9.92
C GLY A 182 -22.62 -0.03 11.22
N PRO A 183 -22.44 -1.32 11.55
CA PRO A 183 -23.13 -1.94 12.67
C PRO A 183 -22.62 -1.48 14.05
N ASP A 184 -21.42 -1.01 14.13
CA ASP A 184 -20.70 -0.63 15.36
C ASP A 184 -20.34 0.87 15.41
N GLY A 185 -20.81 1.67 14.44
CA GLY A 185 -20.48 3.10 14.33
C GLY A 185 -19.09 3.41 13.79
N LEU A 186 -18.27 2.41 13.49
CA LEU A 186 -16.90 2.58 12.98
C LEU A 186 -16.87 2.90 11.47
N GLY A 187 -17.90 2.45 10.72
CA GLY A 187 -18.05 2.58 9.28
C GLY A 187 -18.68 1.36 8.65
N ALA A 188 -19.22 1.52 7.45
CA ALA A 188 -19.86 0.44 6.71
C ALA A 188 -18.86 -0.70 6.41
N ARG A 189 -19.30 -1.96 6.57
CA ARG A 189 -18.54 -3.13 6.08
C ARG A 189 -18.73 -3.22 4.57
N HIS A 190 -17.78 -2.67 3.84
CA HIS A 190 -17.87 -2.63 2.39
C HIS A 190 -17.64 -4.02 1.78
N ALA A 191 -18.53 -4.47 0.89
CA ALA A 191 -18.49 -5.82 0.34
C ALA A 191 -17.16 -6.16 -0.35
N ALA A 192 -16.60 -5.19 -1.11
CA ALA A 192 -15.31 -5.38 -1.77
C ALA A 192 -14.17 -5.55 -0.75
N ALA A 193 -14.15 -4.77 0.33
CA ALA A 193 -13.13 -4.88 1.38
C ALA A 193 -13.22 -6.24 2.10
N LEU A 194 -14.44 -6.70 2.44
CA LEU A 194 -14.67 -8.03 3.02
C LEU A 194 -14.23 -9.16 2.06
N THR A 195 -14.53 -9.03 0.75
CA THR A 195 -14.13 -10.02 -0.25
C THR A 195 -12.62 -10.10 -0.40
N LEU A 196 -11.94 -8.96 -0.46
CA LEU A 196 -10.47 -8.90 -0.56
C LEU A 196 -9.79 -9.47 0.69
N ALA A 197 -10.31 -9.13 1.88
CA ALA A 197 -9.76 -9.52 3.17
C ALA A 197 -10.18 -10.93 3.64
N GLY A 198 -11.12 -11.58 2.94
CA GLY A 198 -11.70 -12.86 3.36
C GLY A 198 -10.66 -13.97 3.49
N ASP A 199 -10.50 -14.52 4.71
CA ASP A 199 -9.61 -15.64 5.05
C ASP A 199 -8.15 -15.50 4.56
N VAL A 200 -7.63 -14.26 4.42
CA VAL A 200 -6.24 -14.06 4.04
C VAL A 200 -5.28 -14.37 5.19
N ASP A 201 -4.05 -14.77 4.87
CA ASP A 201 -3.00 -14.93 5.87
C ASP A 201 -2.64 -13.59 6.51
N VAL A 202 -2.62 -12.50 5.71
CA VAL A 202 -2.32 -11.15 6.17
C VAL A 202 -3.26 -10.13 5.54
N LEU A 203 -3.93 -9.31 6.37
CA LEU A 203 -4.56 -8.07 5.95
C LEU A 203 -3.62 -6.90 6.29
N ILE A 204 -3.15 -6.18 5.28
CA ILE A 204 -2.44 -4.90 5.41
C ILE A 204 -3.47 -3.80 5.27
N HIS A 205 -3.71 -3.03 6.33
CA HIS A 205 -4.78 -2.02 6.35
C HIS A 205 -4.30 -0.69 6.92
N GLY A 206 -4.86 0.41 6.40
CA GLY A 206 -4.58 1.75 6.89
C GLY A 206 -4.89 1.92 8.38
N ALA A 207 -3.97 2.54 9.10
CA ALA A 207 -4.00 2.75 10.55
C ALA A 207 -3.61 4.20 10.92
N GLN A 208 -3.97 5.14 10.06
CA GLN A 208 -3.58 6.55 10.23
C GLN A 208 -4.25 7.20 11.43
N PHE A 209 -5.48 6.81 11.76
CA PHE A 209 -6.32 7.44 12.78
C PHE A 209 -6.75 6.45 13.86
N THR A 210 -6.84 6.97 15.10
CA THR A 210 -7.44 6.28 16.25
C THR A 210 -8.96 6.55 16.30
N LEU A 211 -9.69 5.82 17.16
CA LEU A 211 -11.12 6.05 17.39
C LEU A 211 -11.42 7.50 17.84
N ALA A 212 -10.56 8.09 18.64
CA ALA A 212 -10.71 9.49 19.07
C ALA A 212 -10.61 10.49 17.90
N GLU A 213 -9.98 10.08 16.80
CA GLU A 213 -9.79 10.88 15.58
C GLU A 213 -10.81 10.51 14.48
N GLN A 214 -11.87 9.77 14.80
CA GLN A 214 -12.82 9.22 13.82
C GLN A 214 -13.46 10.28 12.90
N ALA A 215 -13.78 11.46 13.44
CA ALA A 215 -14.35 12.55 12.63
C ALA A 215 -13.34 13.00 11.54
N MET A 216 -12.06 13.14 11.92
CA MET A 216 -10.99 13.49 11.00
C MET A 216 -10.74 12.37 9.98
N ALA A 217 -10.76 11.11 10.42
CA ALA A 217 -10.65 9.96 9.53
C ALA A 217 -11.74 9.98 8.45
N ALA A 218 -13.00 10.24 8.83
CA ALA A 218 -14.11 10.36 7.91
C ALA A 218 -13.93 11.53 6.93
N ASP A 219 -13.49 12.68 7.42
CA ASP A 219 -13.27 13.89 6.60
C ASP A 219 -12.17 13.68 5.56
N PHE A 220 -11.12 12.95 5.88
CA PHE A 220 -10.02 12.63 4.95
C PHE A 220 -10.25 11.34 4.15
N GLY A 221 -11.32 10.58 4.41
CA GLY A 221 -11.65 9.36 3.67
C GLY A 221 -10.83 8.15 4.08
N HIS A 222 -10.46 8.08 5.35
CA HIS A 222 -9.72 6.96 5.96
C HIS A 222 -10.55 6.19 6.98
N ALA A 223 -10.05 5.02 7.38
CA ALA A 223 -10.54 4.23 8.50
C ALA A 223 -9.77 4.57 9.79
N THR A 224 -10.34 4.15 10.93
CA THR A 224 -9.64 4.08 12.20
C THR A 224 -8.97 2.72 12.39
N VAL A 225 -8.01 2.65 13.32
CA VAL A 225 -7.41 1.38 13.76
C VAL A 225 -8.47 0.40 14.25
N ASP A 226 -9.48 0.89 14.99
CA ASP A 226 -10.59 0.08 15.51
C ASP A 226 -11.41 -0.54 14.37
N TYR A 227 -11.66 0.21 13.30
CA TYR A 227 -12.30 -0.32 12.11
C TYR A 227 -11.46 -1.42 11.45
N ALA A 228 -10.13 -1.21 11.33
CA ALA A 228 -9.23 -2.20 10.72
C ALA A 228 -9.25 -3.53 11.49
N VAL A 229 -9.26 -3.47 12.83
CA VAL A 229 -9.40 -4.66 13.71
C VAL A 229 -10.75 -5.34 13.48
N ALA A 230 -11.83 -4.56 13.44
CA ALA A 230 -13.18 -5.12 13.24
C ALA A 230 -13.34 -5.76 11.86
N LEU A 231 -12.83 -5.11 10.80
CA LEU A 231 -12.83 -5.67 9.43
C LEU A 231 -12.01 -6.97 9.36
N ALA A 232 -10.79 -6.97 9.92
CA ALA A 232 -9.92 -8.14 9.93
C ALA A 232 -10.57 -9.34 10.64
N THR A 233 -11.24 -9.07 11.77
CA THR A 233 -11.95 -10.09 12.55
C THR A 233 -13.14 -10.66 11.78
N GLU A 234 -13.98 -9.79 11.21
CA GLU A 234 -15.16 -10.19 10.45
C GLU A 234 -14.80 -10.95 9.17
N ALA A 235 -13.74 -10.52 8.49
CA ALA A 235 -13.24 -11.17 7.28
C ALA A 235 -12.50 -12.49 7.55
N GLY A 236 -12.20 -12.84 8.80
CA GLY A 236 -11.45 -14.06 9.13
C GLY A 236 -9.96 -13.99 8.76
N ALA A 237 -9.38 -12.78 8.63
CA ALA A 237 -7.97 -12.62 8.37
C ALA A 237 -7.14 -13.21 9.53
N ARG A 238 -6.06 -13.93 9.21
CA ARG A 238 -5.23 -14.61 10.23
C ARG A 238 -4.32 -13.66 10.99
N ARG A 239 -3.98 -12.52 10.39
CA ARG A 239 -3.15 -11.44 10.95
C ARG A 239 -3.54 -10.10 10.36
N LEU A 240 -3.56 -9.05 11.18
CA LEU A 240 -3.66 -7.67 10.73
C LEU A 240 -2.27 -7.00 10.80
N VAL A 241 -1.89 -6.30 9.73
CA VAL A 241 -0.74 -5.40 9.71
C VAL A 241 -1.25 -3.97 9.64
N LEU A 242 -0.97 -3.19 10.68
CA LEU A 242 -1.25 -1.76 10.73
C LEU A 242 -0.24 -1.03 9.84
N PHE A 243 -0.76 -0.33 8.86
CA PHE A 243 0.02 0.33 7.81
C PHE A 243 -0.42 1.78 7.64
N HIS A 244 0.22 2.55 6.78
CA HIS A 244 -0.20 3.92 6.44
C HIS A 244 -0.33 4.80 7.69
N HIS A 245 0.72 4.78 8.56
CA HIS A 245 0.73 5.53 9.81
C HIS A 245 0.70 7.03 9.58
N SER A 246 -0.01 7.76 10.44
CA SER A 246 -0.03 9.23 10.40
C SER A 246 1.41 9.81 10.37
N PRO A 247 1.72 10.74 9.46
CA PRO A 247 3.04 11.36 9.41
C PRO A 247 3.37 12.22 10.65
N ALA A 248 2.35 12.65 11.39
CA ALA A 248 2.52 13.38 12.64
C ALA A 248 2.68 12.48 13.86
N ARG A 249 2.48 11.16 13.73
CA ARG A 249 2.51 10.22 14.85
C ARG A 249 3.91 9.70 15.06
N THR A 250 4.51 10.03 16.21
CA THR A 250 5.85 9.56 16.59
C THR A 250 5.91 8.05 16.75
N ASP A 251 7.09 7.49 16.73
CA ASP A 251 7.33 6.07 16.98
C ASP A 251 6.75 5.60 18.32
N ASP A 252 6.92 6.40 19.38
CA ASP A 252 6.37 6.09 20.72
C ASP A 252 4.82 6.08 20.72
N GLN A 253 4.19 6.94 19.92
CA GLN A 253 2.73 6.95 19.76
C GLN A 253 2.24 5.75 18.95
N VAL A 254 3.01 5.29 17.96
CA VAL A 254 2.71 4.06 17.23
C VAL A 254 2.83 2.85 18.15
N ASP A 255 3.88 2.80 18.98
CA ASP A 255 4.06 1.74 20.00
C ASP A 255 2.91 1.73 21.01
N ALA A 256 2.42 2.90 21.43
CA ALA A 256 1.27 3.01 22.34
C ALA A 256 -0.03 2.46 21.70
N ILE A 257 -0.26 2.69 20.40
CA ILE A 257 -1.37 2.08 19.67
C ILE A 257 -1.22 0.56 19.65
N ALA A 258 -0.03 0.04 19.31
CA ALA A 258 0.24 -1.40 19.32
C ALA A 258 -0.03 -2.03 20.68
N ALA A 259 0.43 -1.38 21.76
CA ALA A 259 0.21 -1.83 23.12
C ALA A 259 -1.28 -1.85 23.53
N SER A 260 -2.08 -0.88 23.05
CA SER A 260 -3.53 -0.84 23.31
C SER A 260 -4.31 -1.97 22.65
N LEU A 261 -3.71 -2.65 21.69
CA LEU A 261 -4.30 -3.75 20.93
C LEU A 261 -3.81 -5.15 21.39
N ALA A 262 -3.15 -5.23 22.54
CA ALA A 262 -2.60 -6.50 23.06
C ALA A 262 -3.67 -7.59 23.24
N ASP A 263 -4.91 -7.20 23.56
CA ASP A 263 -6.06 -8.10 23.75
C ASP A 263 -6.95 -8.21 22.50
N ALA A 264 -6.47 -7.80 21.33
CA ALA A 264 -7.22 -7.90 20.08
C ALA A 264 -7.52 -9.37 19.73
N PRO A 265 -8.66 -9.65 19.05
CA PRO A 265 -9.10 -11.02 18.76
C PRO A 265 -8.22 -11.77 17.74
N LEU A 266 -7.25 -11.10 17.12
CA LEU A 266 -6.32 -11.67 16.15
C LEU A 266 -4.92 -11.08 16.34
N PRO A 267 -3.86 -11.76 15.85
CA PRO A 267 -2.50 -11.23 15.88
C PRO A 267 -2.39 -9.91 15.10
N ILE A 268 -1.82 -8.88 15.74
CA ILE A 268 -1.57 -7.57 15.13
C ILE A 268 -0.07 -7.33 15.03
N THR A 269 0.36 -6.79 13.90
CA THR A 269 1.72 -6.35 13.63
C THR A 269 1.70 -4.90 13.21
N VAL A 270 2.59 -4.09 13.74
CA VAL A 270 2.83 -2.74 13.23
C VAL A 270 3.84 -2.83 12.08
N ALA A 271 3.48 -2.30 10.92
CA ALA A 271 4.42 -2.20 9.82
C ALA A 271 5.53 -1.21 10.16
N THR A 272 6.77 -1.63 9.96
CA THR A 272 7.96 -0.78 10.02
C THR A 272 8.73 -0.92 8.72
N GLU A 273 9.53 0.10 8.36
CA GLU A 273 10.37 -0.01 7.18
C GLU A 273 11.33 -1.20 7.28
N LEU A 274 11.45 -1.93 6.19
CA LEU A 274 12.24 -3.15 6.02
C LEU A 274 11.74 -4.36 6.85
N LEU A 275 10.61 -4.26 7.56
CA LEU A 275 9.92 -5.45 8.04
C LEU A 275 9.63 -6.36 6.84
N ALA A 276 9.95 -7.63 6.98
CA ALA A 276 9.63 -8.65 5.99
C ALA A 276 8.79 -9.75 6.63
N LEU A 277 7.74 -10.17 5.95
CA LEU A 277 6.86 -11.27 6.35
C LEU A 277 6.95 -12.38 5.30
N ASP A 278 7.33 -13.56 5.73
CA ASP A 278 7.20 -14.78 4.95
C ASP A 278 5.81 -15.38 5.20
N LEU A 279 5.08 -15.67 4.12
CA LEU A 279 3.69 -16.13 4.08
C LEU A 279 3.58 -17.52 3.48
#